data_9ce2706f8f06593616b14b7a50fd75b9
#
_entry.id   9ce2706f8f06593616b14b7a50fd75b9
#
_cell.length_a   1.000
_cell.length_b   1.000
_cell.length_c   1.000
_cell.angle_alpha   90.00
_cell.angle_beta   90.00
_cell.angle_gamma   90.00
#
_symmetry.space_group_name_H-M   'P 1'
#
loop_
_entity.id
_entity.type
_entity.pdbx_description
1 polymer ?
#
loop_
_entity_poly.entity_id
_entity_poly.type
_entity_poly.pdbx_seq_one_letter_code
_entity_poly.pdbx_strand_id
1 'polypeptide(L)'
;RVMFADPTLEPSENRAIFVDPVNLAVLGDMTVYGTSGILPLRQTIDYLHTSLMLGDIGRLYSELAASWMWVAALGGIALWFYTRPKRRINNRFQNRRRVHVVLGWILLGGMLLFSATGLTWSQWAGGNVDKLRAEMNWLTPQVNTTLSGQHEVMDEHAEHRSHHGGMVMPEMAMDLTQFDGVLSAARNAGIDASRLEIRLAKTRDRAWTVTEIDRSWPTQVDAVAVDPHTMQVLDRTRFEDFPLMAKLTRWGVDFHMGILFGLANQLLLVAFGLALCVLIIWGYRMWWMRRPAQSAVSPVQTLCQSWLALSVWGRGVTVLISVLLGLALPVMGVSLALFVLLDWLRWRAATRVTLAESSAK
;
A
#
# COMPACT_ATOMS: atom_id res chain seq x y z
N ARG A 1 -1.66 14.00 -23.55
CA ARG A 1 -3.08 13.82 -23.19
C ARG A 1 -3.60 15.03 -22.45
N VAL A 2 -4.89 15.30 -22.58
CA VAL A 2 -5.61 16.31 -21.80
C VAL A 2 -6.65 15.58 -20.96
N MET A 3 -6.73 15.90 -19.67
CA MET A 3 -7.64 15.25 -18.72
C MET A 3 -8.68 16.26 -18.24
N PHE A 4 -9.94 15.82 -18.19
CA PHE A 4 -11.07 16.63 -17.76
C PHE A 4 -11.85 15.91 -16.67
N ALA A 5 -12.35 16.67 -15.69
CA ALA A 5 -13.39 16.18 -14.81
C ALA A 5 -14.69 16.04 -15.60
N ASP A 6 -15.32 14.89 -15.53
CA ASP A 6 -16.61 14.62 -16.17
C ASP A 6 -17.61 14.22 -15.07
N PRO A 7 -18.68 14.99 -14.85
CA PRO A 7 -19.64 14.73 -13.77
C PRO A 7 -20.46 13.45 -13.96
N THR A 8 -20.38 12.83 -15.14
CA THR A 8 -21.07 11.55 -15.42
C THR A 8 -20.27 10.30 -15.03
N LEU A 9 -18.98 10.49 -14.65
CA LEU A 9 -18.09 9.41 -14.24
C LEU A 9 -18.11 9.18 -12.73
N GLU A 10 -17.61 8.01 -12.33
CA GLU A 10 -17.48 7.64 -10.92
C GLU A 10 -16.45 8.54 -10.19
N PRO A 11 -16.52 8.64 -8.85
CA PRO A 11 -15.54 9.38 -8.08
C PRO A 11 -14.09 9.00 -8.41
N SER A 12 -13.23 9.99 -8.57
CA SER A 12 -11.81 9.83 -8.98
C SER A 12 -11.59 9.38 -10.43
N GLU A 13 -12.62 9.25 -11.24
CA GLU A 13 -12.49 9.04 -12.67
C GLU A 13 -12.44 10.37 -13.42
N ASN A 14 -11.69 10.40 -14.50
CA ASN A 14 -11.54 11.54 -15.40
C ASN A 14 -11.63 11.05 -16.84
N ARG A 15 -12.10 11.92 -17.71
CA ARG A 15 -12.04 11.71 -19.15
C ARG A 15 -10.70 12.19 -19.68
N ALA A 16 -10.00 11.34 -20.41
CA ALA A 16 -8.70 11.67 -21.01
C ALA A 16 -8.78 11.60 -22.54
N ILE A 17 -8.42 12.69 -23.19
CA ILE A 17 -8.24 12.76 -24.64
C ILE A 17 -6.76 12.67 -24.96
N PHE A 18 -6.41 11.71 -25.80
CA PHE A 18 -5.05 11.48 -26.27
C PHE A 18 -4.86 12.20 -27.61
N VAL A 19 -3.89 13.07 -27.67
CA VAL A 19 -3.60 13.91 -28.85
C VAL A 19 -2.19 13.63 -29.32
N ASP A 20 -2.01 13.48 -30.62
CA ASP A 20 -0.69 13.41 -31.25
C ASP A 20 -0.01 14.79 -31.14
N PRO A 21 1.18 14.87 -30.54
CA PRO A 21 1.86 16.16 -30.35
C PRO A 21 2.38 16.79 -31.65
N VAL A 22 2.45 16.04 -32.74
CA VAL A 22 2.99 16.54 -34.02
C VAL A 22 1.90 17.14 -34.91
N ASN A 23 0.79 16.40 -35.08
CA ASN A 23 -0.27 16.78 -36.01
C ASN A 23 -1.58 17.17 -35.30
N LEU A 24 -1.60 17.12 -33.97
CA LEU A 24 -2.76 17.45 -33.11
C LEU A 24 -3.99 16.54 -33.36
N ALA A 25 -3.81 15.41 -34.04
CA ALA A 25 -4.89 14.46 -34.24
C ALA A 25 -5.31 13.81 -32.92
N VAL A 26 -6.61 13.69 -32.71
CA VAL A 26 -7.14 12.93 -31.57
C VAL A 26 -6.94 11.46 -31.82
N LEU A 27 -6.11 10.81 -31.00
CA LEU A 27 -5.77 9.40 -31.10
C LEU A 27 -6.76 8.50 -30.33
N GLY A 28 -7.44 9.05 -29.35
CA GLY A 28 -8.42 8.30 -28.58
C GLY A 28 -8.99 9.12 -27.42
N ASP A 29 -10.09 8.61 -26.89
CA ASP A 29 -10.84 9.12 -25.75
C ASP A 29 -11.15 7.94 -24.83
N MET A 30 -10.83 8.04 -23.55
CA MET A 30 -11.16 7.00 -22.58
C MET A 30 -11.23 7.53 -21.16
N THR A 31 -11.96 6.81 -20.31
CA THR A 31 -11.97 7.02 -18.89
C THR A 31 -10.65 6.58 -18.28
N VAL A 32 -10.08 7.41 -17.41
CA VAL A 32 -8.84 7.14 -16.66
C VAL A 32 -9.10 7.39 -15.18
N TYR A 33 -8.33 6.75 -14.32
CA TYR A 33 -8.52 6.82 -12.87
C TYR A 33 -7.39 7.59 -12.19
N GLY A 34 -7.77 8.36 -11.19
CA GLY A 34 -6.87 9.14 -10.34
C GLY A 34 -6.21 10.30 -11.09
N THR A 35 -5.46 11.10 -10.36
CA THR A 35 -4.75 12.26 -10.90
C THR A 35 -3.65 11.89 -11.90
N SER A 36 -3.06 10.70 -11.75
CA SER A 36 -2.06 10.17 -12.71
C SER A 36 -2.68 9.58 -13.97
N GLY A 37 -4.00 9.50 -14.08
CA GLY A 37 -4.71 8.99 -15.24
C GLY A 37 -4.36 7.55 -15.59
N ILE A 38 -4.62 6.64 -14.67
CA ILE A 38 -4.38 5.20 -14.83
C ILE A 38 -5.36 4.63 -15.86
N LEU A 39 -4.84 3.84 -16.81
CA LEU A 39 -5.63 3.21 -17.87
C LEU A 39 -6.52 2.08 -17.33
N PRO A 40 -7.68 1.78 -17.97
CA PRO A 40 -8.69 0.86 -17.46
C PRO A 40 -8.19 -0.53 -17.07
N LEU A 41 -7.33 -1.15 -17.88
CA LEU A 41 -6.78 -2.48 -17.56
C LEU A 41 -5.97 -2.45 -16.27
N ARG A 42 -5.15 -1.43 -16.09
CA ARG A 42 -4.35 -1.28 -14.87
C ARG A 42 -5.23 -0.95 -13.67
N GLN A 43 -6.26 -0.13 -13.85
CA GLN A 43 -7.27 0.16 -12.83
C GLN A 43 -7.98 -1.12 -12.37
N THR A 44 -8.38 -1.99 -13.29
CA THR A 44 -9.01 -3.28 -12.97
C THR A 44 -8.08 -4.17 -12.13
N ILE A 45 -6.79 -4.25 -12.48
CA ILE A 45 -5.79 -5.01 -11.71
C ILE A 45 -5.60 -4.40 -10.33
N ASP A 46 -5.56 -3.07 -10.24
CA ASP A 46 -5.44 -2.34 -8.98
C ASP A 46 -6.64 -2.60 -8.06
N TYR A 47 -7.85 -2.51 -8.56
CA TYR A 47 -9.07 -2.84 -7.80
C TYR A 47 -9.13 -4.30 -7.37
N LEU A 48 -8.69 -5.22 -8.22
CA LEU A 48 -8.58 -6.63 -7.83
C LEU A 48 -7.57 -6.81 -6.70
N HIS A 49 -6.44 -6.11 -6.75
CA HIS A 49 -5.39 -6.19 -5.74
C HIS A 49 -5.78 -5.49 -4.42
N THR A 50 -6.33 -4.29 -4.50
CA THR A 50 -6.61 -3.45 -3.32
C THR A 50 -7.92 -3.79 -2.64
N SER A 51 -8.93 -4.27 -3.39
CA SER A 51 -10.28 -4.46 -2.87
C SER A 51 -10.99 -5.73 -3.36
N LEU A 52 -10.33 -6.62 -4.10
CA LEU A 52 -10.97 -7.79 -4.72
C LEU A 52 -12.24 -7.44 -5.52
N MET A 53 -12.37 -6.20 -5.99
CA MET A 53 -13.59 -5.64 -6.59
C MET A 53 -14.85 -5.68 -5.70
N LEU A 54 -14.67 -5.79 -4.37
CA LEU A 54 -15.74 -5.89 -3.36
C LEU A 54 -15.86 -4.61 -2.52
N GLY A 55 -15.32 -3.48 -3.00
CA GLY A 55 -15.35 -2.21 -2.29
C GLY A 55 -14.71 -2.28 -0.90
N ASP A 56 -15.36 -1.71 0.13
CA ASP A 56 -14.80 -1.59 1.47
C ASP A 56 -14.53 -2.95 2.15
N ILE A 57 -15.37 -3.96 1.89
CA ILE A 57 -15.17 -5.31 2.44
C ILE A 57 -13.88 -5.91 1.87
N GLY A 58 -13.63 -5.73 0.57
CA GLY A 58 -12.41 -6.18 -0.06
C GLY A 58 -11.18 -5.41 0.44
N ARG A 59 -11.29 -4.11 0.66
CA ARG A 59 -10.22 -3.28 1.26
C ARG A 59 -9.86 -3.76 2.66
N LEU A 60 -10.87 -4.07 3.48
CA LEU A 60 -10.67 -4.65 4.82
C LEU A 60 -9.88 -5.97 4.74
N TYR A 61 -10.25 -6.85 3.79
CA TYR A 61 -9.55 -8.12 3.59
C TYR A 61 -8.10 -7.91 3.14
N SER A 62 -7.85 -7.00 2.21
CA SER A 62 -6.49 -6.73 1.70
C SER A 62 -5.59 -6.14 2.80
N GLU A 63 -6.10 -5.21 3.61
CA GLU A 63 -5.36 -4.68 4.75
C GLU A 63 -5.12 -5.75 5.82
N LEU A 64 -6.09 -6.63 6.07
CA LEU A 64 -5.91 -7.79 6.95
C LEU A 64 -4.79 -8.70 6.46
N ALA A 65 -4.77 -9.03 5.17
CA ALA A 65 -3.74 -9.87 4.55
C ALA A 65 -2.36 -9.22 4.67
N ALA A 66 -2.22 -7.94 4.33
CA ALA A 66 -0.98 -7.19 4.46
C ALA A 66 -0.50 -7.10 5.92
N SER A 67 -1.42 -6.88 6.87
CA SER A 67 -1.12 -6.79 8.30
C SER A 67 -0.58 -8.09 8.89
N TRP A 68 -1.05 -9.26 8.42
CA TRP A 68 -0.60 -10.56 8.92
C TRP A 68 0.54 -11.19 8.11
N MET A 69 0.83 -10.71 6.90
CA MET A 69 1.84 -11.30 6.04
C MET A 69 3.25 -11.26 6.65
N TRP A 70 3.67 -10.13 7.21
CA TRP A 70 4.97 -10.01 7.88
C TRP A 70 5.06 -10.88 9.15
N VAL A 71 3.95 -11.00 9.91
CA VAL A 71 3.87 -11.88 11.08
C VAL A 71 4.03 -13.35 10.66
N ALA A 72 3.33 -13.76 9.60
CA ALA A 72 3.46 -15.10 9.05
C ALA A 72 4.88 -15.39 8.55
N ALA A 73 5.52 -14.41 7.89
CA ALA A 73 6.90 -14.52 7.39
C ALA A 73 7.89 -14.68 8.55
N LEU A 74 7.86 -13.80 9.54
CA LEU A 74 8.74 -13.87 10.71
C LEU A 74 8.45 -15.09 11.59
N GLY A 75 7.18 -15.44 11.78
CA GLY A 75 6.77 -16.65 12.48
C GLY A 75 7.25 -17.91 11.77
N GLY A 76 7.23 -17.94 10.44
CA GLY A 76 7.79 -19.03 9.63
C GLY A 76 9.29 -19.21 9.85
N ILE A 77 10.05 -18.12 9.95
CA ILE A 77 11.48 -18.14 10.31
C ILE A 77 11.69 -18.70 11.71
N ALA A 78 10.96 -18.19 12.69
CA ALA A 78 11.03 -18.66 14.07
C ALA A 78 10.77 -20.17 14.13
N LEU A 79 9.68 -20.63 13.51
CA LEU A 79 9.36 -22.05 13.42
C LEU A 79 10.47 -22.86 12.74
N TRP A 80 11.11 -22.32 11.70
CA TRP A 80 12.21 -23.01 11.04
C TRP A 80 13.41 -23.19 11.98
N PHE A 81 13.78 -22.18 12.77
CA PHE A 81 14.85 -22.29 13.76
C PHE A 81 14.54 -23.33 14.84
N TYR A 82 13.34 -23.33 15.40
CA TYR A 82 12.95 -24.25 16.47
C TYR A 82 12.67 -25.68 16.01
N THR A 83 12.31 -25.89 14.73
CA THR A 83 11.88 -27.21 14.22
C THR A 83 12.85 -27.81 13.22
N ARG A 84 14.12 -27.40 13.23
CA ARG A 84 15.16 -27.98 12.36
C ARG A 84 15.31 -29.49 12.62
N PRO A 85 15.16 -30.36 11.62
CA PRO A 85 15.35 -31.77 11.82
C PRO A 85 16.84 -32.07 12.07
N LYS A 86 17.14 -32.79 13.13
CA LYS A 86 18.53 -33.24 13.46
C LYS A 86 19.10 -34.25 12.44
N ARG A 87 18.23 -35.01 11.74
CA ARG A 87 18.59 -35.95 10.67
C ARG A 87 17.80 -35.65 9.39
N ARG A 88 18.45 -35.81 8.24
CA ARG A 88 17.78 -35.74 6.93
C ARG A 88 16.93 -36.99 6.73
N ILE A 89 15.64 -36.87 6.83
CA ILE A 89 14.67 -37.90 6.47
C ILE A 89 14.21 -37.62 5.05
N ASN A 90 14.43 -38.56 4.12
CA ASN A 90 13.99 -38.38 2.74
C ASN A 90 12.58 -38.97 2.54
N ASN A 91 11.55 -38.19 2.87
CA ASN A 91 10.16 -38.52 2.57
C ASN A 91 9.45 -37.37 1.86
N ARG A 92 8.28 -37.65 1.26
CA ARG A 92 7.51 -36.66 0.48
C ARG A 92 7.16 -35.40 1.28
N PHE A 93 6.87 -35.54 2.57
CA PHE A 93 6.57 -34.41 3.44
C PHE A 93 7.81 -33.53 3.67
N GLN A 94 8.96 -34.12 3.99
CA GLN A 94 10.19 -33.38 4.23
C GLN A 94 10.70 -32.67 2.98
N ASN A 95 10.53 -33.27 1.80
CA ASN A 95 10.89 -32.65 0.53
C ASN A 95 10.01 -31.42 0.26
N ARG A 96 8.69 -31.50 0.48
CA ARG A 96 7.79 -30.36 0.35
C ARG A 96 8.10 -29.25 1.36
N ARG A 97 8.37 -29.63 2.62
CA ARG A 97 8.79 -28.70 3.66
C ARG A 97 10.09 -27.97 3.28
N ARG A 98 11.07 -28.70 2.72
CA ARG A 98 12.33 -28.10 2.27
C ARG A 98 12.10 -27.05 1.18
N VAL A 99 11.30 -27.37 0.16
CA VAL A 99 10.98 -26.44 -0.92
C VAL A 99 10.22 -25.22 -0.37
N HIS A 100 9.23 -25.42 0.49
CA HIS A 100 8.51 -24.33 1.14
C HIS A 100 9.43 -23.40 1.95
N VAL A 101 10.37 -23.97 2.71
CA VAL A 101 11.35 -23.19 3.50
C VAL A 101 12.29 -22.41 2.59
N VAL A 102 12.86 -23.05 1.55
CA VAL A 102 13.74 -22.36 0.59
C VAL A 102 13.01 -21.23 -0.11
N LEU A 103 11.80 -21.49 -0.59
CA LEU A 103 10.97 -20.47 -1.24
C LEU A 103 10.63 -19.35 -0.26
N GLY A 104 10.30 -19.67 1.00
CA GLY A 104 10.05 -18.70 2.06
C GLY A 104 11.25 -17.77 2.32
N TRP A 105 12.47 -18.31 2.30
CA TRP A 105 13.69 -17.51 2.43
C TRP A 105 13.92 -16.59 1.23
N ILE A 106 13.69 -17.09 0.01
CA ILE A 106 13.81 -16.28 -1.22
C ILE A 106 12.80 -15.13 -1.22
N LEU A 107 11.58 -15.39 -0.79
CA LEU A 107 10.49 -14.40 -0.81
C LEU A 107 10.47 -13.49 0.42
N LEU A 108 11.26 -13.76 1.45
CA LEU A 108 11.20 -13.06 2.73
C LEU A 108 11.29 -11.54 2.60
N GLY A 109 12.34 -11.07 1.91
CA GLY A 109 12.54 -9.63 1.72
C GLY A 109 11.37 -8.96 1.02
N GLY A 110 10.84 -9.62 -0.02
CA GLY A 110 9.64 -9.16 -0.73
C GLY A 110 8.39 -9.16 0.16
N MET A 111 8.14 -10.22 0.93
CA MET A 111 6.99 -10.25 1.84
C MET A 111 7.03 -9.12 2.88
N LEU A 112 8.19 -8.82 3.44
CA LEU A 112 8.34 -7.70 4.38
C LEU A 112 8.18 -6.35 3.69
N LEU A 113 8.80 -6.16 2.52
CA LEU A 113 8.71 -4.93 1.75
C LEU A 113 7.27 -4.66 1.30
N PHE A 114 6.60 -5.66 0.71
CA PHE A 114 5.23 -5.48 0.19
C PHE A 114 4.20 -5.38 1.30
N SER A 115 4.42 -6.00 2.46
CA SER A 115 3.60 -5.76 3.65
C SER A 115 3.73 -4.31 4.11
N ALA A 116 4.96 -3.80 4.26
CA ALA A 116 5.20 -2.42 4.70
C ALA A 116 4.63 -1.40 3.71
N THR A 117 4.94 -1.53 2.40
CA THR A 117 4.45 -0.61 1.37
C THR A 117 2.93 -0.71 1.18
N GLY A 118 2.35 -1.91 1.27
CA GLY A 118 0.89 -2.09 1.21
C GLY A 118 0.16 -1.45 2.39
N LEU A 119 0.70 -1.56 3.60
CA LEU A 119 0.14 -0.91 4.79
C LEU A 119 0.24 0.61 4.75
N THR A 120 1.28 1.16 4.14
CA THR A 120 1.43 2.62 3.96
C THR A 120 0.28 3.23 3.17
N TRP A 121 -0.33 2.46 2.25
CA TRP A 121 -1.42 2.91 1.38
C TRP A 121 -2.78 2.32 1.75
N SER A 122 -2.85 1.61 2.87
CA SER A 122 -4.10 1.05 3.35
C SER A 122 -5.00 2.10 3.99
N GLN A 123 -6.27 1.78 4.14
CA GLN A 123 -7.28 2.75 4.59
C GLN A 123 -7.09 3.13 6.06
N TRP A 124 -6.87 2.16 6.94
CA TRP A 124 -6.79 2.39 8.39
C TRP A 124 -5.36 2.50 8.89
N ALA A 125 -4.50 1.55 8.57
CA ALA A 125 -3.09 1.62 8.97
C ALA A 125 -2.35 2.77 8.26
N GLY A 126 -2.67 3.04 6.98
CA GLY A 126 -2.12 4.16 6.22
C GLY A 126 -2.31 5.50 6.90
N GLY A 127 -3.51 5.76 7.46
CA GLY A 127 -3.77 6.99 8.21
C GLY A 127 -2.89 7.16 9.46
N ASN A 128 -2.50 6.06 10.13
CA ASN A 128 -1.55 6.10 11.23
C ASN A 128 -0.12 6.32 10.75
N VAL A 129 0.25 5.72 9.62
CA VAL A 129 1.56 5.93 8.97
C VAL A 129 1.72 7.38 8.56
N ASP A 130 0.68 8.01 7.99
CA ASP A 130 0.71 9.43 7.59
C ASP A 130 0.89 10.36 8.78
N LYS A 131 0.18 10.10 9.88
CA LYS A 131 0.38 10.87 11.12
C LYS A 131 1.82 10.76 11.61
N LEU A 132 2.38 9.55 11.65
CA LEU A 132 3.76 9.33 12.03
C LEU A 132 4.73 10.07 11.10
N ARG A 133 4.50 10.00 9.78
CA ARG A 133 5.33 10.71 8.78
C ARG A 133 5.26 12.22 8.97
N ALA A 134 4.07 12.76 9.27
CA ALA A 134 3.89 14.18 9.54
C ALA A 134 4.67 14.62 10.80
N GLU A 135 4.54 13.87 11.91
CA GLU A 135 5.23 14.16 13.17
C GLU A 135 6.76 14.08 13.04
N MET A 136 7.24 13.16 12.18
CA MET A 136 8.69 12.97 11.95
C MET A 136 9.25 13.82 10.81
N ASN A 137 8.46 14.69 10.17
CA ASN A 137 8.84 15.47 8.99
C ASN A 137 9.32 14.59 7.81
N TRP A 138 8.65 13.46 7.58
CA TRP A 138 8.94 12.49 6.50
C TRP A 138 7.96 12.59 5.32
N LEU A 139 7.09 13.61 5.35
CA LEU A 139 6.15 13.84 4.24
C LEU A 139 6.91 14.22 2.97
N THR A 140 6.29 13.91 1.84
CA THR A 140 6.79 14.33 0.54
C THR A 140 6.62 15.84 0.41
N PRO A 141 7.69 16.62 0.18
CA PRO A 141 7.58 18.05 -0.04
C PRO A 141 6.69 18.36 -1.24
N GLN A 142 5.87 19.38 -1.11
CA GLN A 142 5.00 19.87 -2.19
C GLN A 142 5.22 21.36 -2.39
N VAL A 143 5.03 21.85 -3.63
CA VAL A 143 5.15 23.27 -3.93
C VAL A 143 3.97 24.04 -3.36
N ASN A 144 4.25 25.20 -2.78
CA ASN A 144 3.22 26.16 -2.37
C ASN A 144 2.65 26.86 -3.60
N THR A 145 1.34 26.75 -3.79
CA THR A 145 0.66 27.34 -4.94
C THR A 145 -0.07 28.66 -4.60
N THR A 146 -0.02 29.14 -3.35
CA THR A 146 -0.74 30.33 -2.93
C THR A 146 -0.05 31.60 -3.41
N LEU A 147 -0.72 32.42 -4.20
CA LEU A 147 -0.19 33.70 -4.69
C LEU A 147 0.06 34.73 -3.57
N SER A 148 -0.65 34.61 -2.44
CA SER A 148 -0.48 35.47 -1.26
C SER A 148 0.72 35.12 -0.35
N GLY A 149 1.50 34.09 -0.69
CA GLY A 149 2.69 33.70 0.09
C GLY A 149 2.42 32.98 1.42
N GLN A 150 1.17 32.68 1.77
CA GLN A 150 0.86 31.89 2.96
C GLN A 150 1.05 30.38 2.69
N HIS A 151 1.80 29.70 3.56
CA HIS A 151 1.99 28.24 3.46
C HIS A 151 0.75 27.49 3.93
N GLU A 152 0.07 26.77 3.02
CA GLU A 152 -0.89 25.75 3.38
C GLU A 152 -0.23 24.37 3.33
N VAL A 153 -0.34 23.60 4.41
CA VAL A 153 0.09 22.20 4.45
C VAL A 153 -0.91 21.38 3.64
N MET A 154 -0.53 20.96 2.44
CA MET A 154 -1.35 20.02 1.66
C MET A 154 -1.15 18.59 2.17
N ASP A 155 -2.26 17.86 2.34
CA ASP A 155 -2.29 16.45 2.68
C ASP A 155 -1.92 15.62 1.43
N GLU A 156 -0.85 14.83 1.50
CA GLU A 156 -0.34 13.96 0.40
C GLU A 156 -1.42 12.96 -0.09
N HIS A 157 -2.40 12.62 0.75
CA HIS A 157 -3.47 11.70 0.44
C HIS A 157 -4.84 12.38 0.24
N ALA A 158 -4.90 13.70 0.18
CA ALA A 158 -6.14 14.41 -0.12
C ALA A 158 -6.75 13.98 -1.46
N GLU A 159 -5.91 13.56 -2.41
CA GLU A 159 -6.33 13.04 -3.71
C GLU A 159 -7.16 11.74 -3.61
N HIS A 160 -6.90 10.90 -2.61
CA HIS A 160 -7.63 9.65 -2.39
C HIS A 160 -8.81 9.78 -1.42
N ARG A 161 -8.90 10.90 -0.68
CA ARG A 161 -9.99 11.15 0.29
C ARG A 161 -11.08 12.06 -0.23
N SER A 162 -10.89 12.75 -1.35
CA SER A 162 -11.88 13.65 -1.93
C SER A 162 -13.01 12.90 -2.64
N HIS A 163 -13.70 12.02 -1.91
CA HIS A 163 -14.87 11.30 -2.42
C HIS A 163 -16.17 12.12 -2.40
N HIS A 164 -16.15 13.38 -1.94
CA HIS A 164 -17.33 14.22 -1.88
C HIS A 164 -17.01 15.65 -2.29
N GLY A 165 -17.39 15.98 -3.52
CA GLY A 165 -17.42 17.35 -3.99
C GLY A 165 -16.88 17.51 -5.39
N GLY A 166 -17.66 17.12 -6.39
CA GLY A 166 -17.51 17.65 -7.74
C GLY A 166 -17.74 19.16 -7.68
N MET A 167 -16.67 19.94 -7.47
CA MET A 167 -16.76 21.36 -7.72
C MET A 167 -16.91 21.56 -9.22
N VAL A 168 -18.09 21.98 -9.62
CA VAL A 168 -18.32 22.60 -10.92
C VAL A 168 -17.37 23.80 -10.97
N MET A 169 -16.30 23.68 -11.76
CA MET A 169 -15.41 24.80 -12.03
C MET A 169 -16.24 25.90 -12.67
N PRO A 170 -16.25 27.13 -12.14
CA PRO A 170 -16.79 28.26 -12.91
C PRO A 170 -16.01 28.31 -14.22
N GLU A 171 -16.72 28.50 -15.31
CA GLU A 171 -16.19 28.65 -16.66
C GLU A 171 -15.26 29.89 -16.69
N MET A 172 -14.00 29.65 -16.23
CA MET A 172 -12.96 30.68 -16.42
C MET A 172 -12.55 30.60 -17.88
N ALA A 173 -12.75 31.70 -18.59
CA ALA A 173 -12.14 31.86 -19.92
C ALA A 173 -10.64 31.59 -19.78
N MET A 174 -10.21 30.39 -20.18
CA MET A 174 -8.85 29.91 -20.03
C MET A 174 -8.04 30.53 -21.17
N ASP A 175 -7.05 31.34 -20.83
CA ASP A 175 -6.11 31.84 -21.82
C ASP A 175 -5.09 30.74 -22.13
N LEU A 176 -5.33 30.03 -23.21
CA LEU A 176 -4.47 28.93 -23.66
C LEU A 176 -3.04 29.36 -24.02
N THR A 177 -2.83 30.66 -24.24
CA THR A 177 -1.48 31.20 -24.55
C THR A 177 -0.55 31.16 -23.33
N GLN A 178 -1.09 31.03 -22.12
CA GLN A 178 -0.31 30.93 -20.89
C GLN A 178 0.46 29.62 -20.75
N PHE A 179 0.03 28.53 -21.42
CA PHE A 179 0.69 27.23 -21.31
C PHE A 179 2.16 27.29 -21.74
N ASP A 180 2.46 27.93 -22.85
CA ASP A 180 3.83 28.03 -23.37
C ASP A 180 4.70 28.89 -22.44
N GLY A 181 4.15 29.97 -21.89
CA GLY A 181 4.82 30.82 -20.92
C GLY A 181 5.15 30.07 -19.62
N VAL A 182 4.16 29.35 -19.06
CA VAL A 182 4.33 28.55 -17.85
C VAL A 182 5.35 27.42 -18.08
N LEU A 183 5.27 26.72 -19.20
CA LEU A 183 6.24 25.68 -19.55
C LEU A 183 7.66 26.25 -19.70
N SER A 184 7.79 27.41 -20.36
CA SER A 184 9.09 28.08 -20.53
C SER A 184 9.67 28.50 -19.17
N ALA A 185 8.86 29.08 -18.29
CA ALA A 185 9.27 29.45 -16.94
C ALA A 185 9.74 28.21 -16.13
N ALA A 186 8.99 27.10 -16.21
CA ALA A 186 9.34 25.85 -15.56
C ALA A 186 10.67 25.27 -16.10
N ARG A 187 10.87 25.28 -17.41
CA ARG A 187 12.15 24.85 -18.04
C ARG A 187 13.33 25.69 -17.56
N ASN A 188 13.16 27.00 -17.52
CA ASN A 188 14.18 27.93 -17.00
C ASN A 188 14.47 27.70 -15.51
N ALA A 189 13.50 27.21 -14.75
CA ALA A 189 13.67 26.82 -13.36
C ALA A 189 14.32 25.43 -13.18
N GLY A 190 14.64 24.72 -14.27
CA GLY A 190 15.38 23.45 -14.26
C GLY A 190 14.48 22.21 -14.22
N ILE A 191 13.22 22.31 -14.63
CA ILE A 191 12.37 21.16 -14.95
C ILE A 191 12.83 20.60 -16.30
N ASP A 192 13.46 19.42 -16.33
CA ASP A 192 14.13 18.90 -17.53
C ASP A 192 13.57 17.56 -18.03
N ALA A 193 12.74 16.86 -17.25
CA ALA A 193 12.16 15.60 -17.66
C ALA A 193 11.38 15.70 -18.98
N SER A 194 11.41 14.61 -19.75
CA SER A 194 10.64 14.48 -21.00
C SER A 194 9.13 14.36 -20.78
N ARG A 195 8.72 13.90 -19.57
CA ARG A 195 7.32 13.71 -19.20
C ARG A 195 6.95 14.69 -18.11
N LEU A 196 6.05 15.58 -18.45
CA LEU A 196 5.58 16.64 -17.55
C LEU A 196 4.07 16.58 -17.40
N GLU A 197 3.60 17.08 -16.29
CA GLU A 197 2.19 17.39 -16.03
C GLU A 197 2.08 18.88 -15.69
N ILE A 198 1.23 19.60 -16.42
CA ILE A 198 0.85 20.96 -16.12
C ILE A 198 -0.56 20.91 -15.54
N ARG A 199 -0.71 21.34 -14.28
CA ARG A 199 -2.01 21.47 -13.62
C ARG A 199 -2.37 22.93 -13.49
N LEU A 200 -3.57 23.24 -13.94
CA LEU A 200 -4.14 24.55 -13.82
C LEU A 200 -4.52 24.86 -12.37
N ALA A 201 -4.49 26.13 -12.01
CA ALA A 201 -4.99 26.59 -10.74
C ALA A 201 -6.50 26.32 -10.63
N LYS A 202 -6.94 25.83 -9.46
CA LYS A 202 -8.37 25.63 -9.15
C LYS A 202 -9.11 26.97 -8.87
N THR A 203 -8.38 27.97 -8.43
CA THR A 203 -8.87 29.30 -8.07
C THR A 203 -7.89 30.37 -8.57
N ARG A 204 -8.35 31.63 -8.69
CA ARG A 204 -7.53 32.73 -9.23
C ARG A 204 -6.37 33.16 -8.32
N ASP A 205 -6.40 32.78 -7.05
CA ASP A 205 -5.39 33.06 -6.05
C ASP A 205 -4.29 31.98 -5.96
N ARG A 206 -4.29 31.05 -6.91
CA ARG A 206 -3.35 29.92 -6.95
C ARG A 206 -2.50 29.93 -8.21
N ALA A 207 -1.28 29.50 -8.05
CA ALA A 207 -0.33 29.25 -9.15
C ALA A 207 -0.66 27.95 -9.90
N TRP A 208 -0.23 27.88 -11.13
CA TRP A 208 -0.18 26.61 -11.86
C TRP A 208 1.01 25.79 -11.39
N THR A 209 0.89 24.46 -11.46
CA THR A 209 2.00 23.57 -11.13
C THR A 209 2.50 22.86 -12.38
N VAL A 210 3.83 22.79 -12.53
CA VAL A 210 4.50 21.96 -13.51
C VAL A 210 5.32 20.94 -12.76
N THR A 211 4.97 19.66 -12.95
CA THR A 211 5.57 18.53 -12.22
C THR A 211 6.15 17.53 -13.19
N GLU A 212 7.35 17.07 -12.92
CA GLU A 212 7.94 15.92 -13.58
C GLU A 212 7.24 14.65 -13.16
N ILE A 213 6.85 13.81 -14.11
CA ILE A 213 6.10 12.58 -13.87
C ILE A 213 6.82 11.32 -14.33
N ASP A 214 8.14 11.38 -14.53
CA ASP A 214 8.93 10.19 -14.80
C ASP A 214 9.40 9.55 -13.50
N ARG A 215 8.62 8.56 -13.06
CA ARG A 215 8.82 7.82 -11.81
C ARG A 215 9.76 6.63 -11.99
N SER A 216 10.26 6.37 -13.20
CA SER A 216 11.27 5.35 -13.47
C SER A 216 12.65 5.82 -12.99
N TRP A 217 13.57 4.88 -12.81
CA TRP A 217 14.94 5.20 -12.41
C TRP A 217 15.75 5.81 -13.55
N PRO A 218 16.49 6.92 -13.31
CA PRO A 218 16.51 7.78 -12.12
C PRO A 218 15.21 8.57 -11.99
N THR A 219 14.66 8.65 -10.77
CA THR A 219 13.35 9.28 -10.52
C THR A 219 13.40 10.79 -10.76
N GLN A 220 12.56 11.30 -11.67
CA GLN A 220 12.38 12.72 -11.96
C GLN A 220 10.95 13.12 -11.56
N VAL A 221 10.83 13.81 -10.44
CA VAL A 221 9.55 14.23 -9.84
C VAL A 221 9.66 15.64 -9.23
N ASP A 222 10.56 16.44 -9.77
CA ASP A 222 10.69 17.85 -9.43
C ASP A 222 9.41 18.61 -9.79
N ALA A 223 9.08 19.63 -9.02
CA ALA A 223 7.89 20.41 -9.27
C ALA A 223 8.16 21.90 -9.04
N VAL A 224 7.47 22.74 -9.80
CA VAL A 224 7.47 24.20 -9.64
C VAL A 224 6.06 24.73 -9.65
N ALA A 225 5.82 25.78 -8.87
CA ALA A 225 4.62 26.59 -8.91
C ALA A 225 4.91 27.87 -9.68
N VAL A 226 4.14 28.13 -10.74
CA VAL A 226 4.32 29.27 -11.64
C VAL A 226 3.08 30.14 -11.61
N ASP A 227 3.21 31.41 -11.36
CA ASP A 227 2.13 32.38 -11.51
C ASP A 227 1.81 32.54 -13.02
N PRO A 228 0.59 32.21 -13.47
CA PRO A 228 0.25 32.24 -14.88
C PRO A 228 0.14 33.67 -15.47
N HIS A 229 0.10 34.70 -14.62
CA HIS A 229 -0.02 36.09 -15.06
C HIS A 229 1.36 36.77 -15.21
N THR A 230 2.26 36.49 -14.27
CA THR A 230 3.59 37.11 -14.24
C THR A 230 4.69 36.21 -14.78
N MET A 231 4.41 34.92 -15.00
CA MET A 231 5.36 33.88 -15.37
C MET A 231 6.51 33.73 -14.37
N GLN A 232 6.31 34.19 -13.13
CA GLN A 232 7.29 34.02 -12.06
C GLN A 232 7.15 32.68 -11.37
N VAL A 233 8.28 32.05 -11.06
CA VAL A 233 8.32 30.84 -10.24
C VAL A 233 8.20 31.27 -8.77
N LEU A 234 7.15 30.81 -8.09
CA LEU A 234 6.86 31.16 -6.72
C LEU A 234 7.52 30.21 -5.73
N ASP A 235 7.54 28.92 -6.09
CA ASP A 235 8.08 27.88 -5.23
C ASP A 235 8.59 26.71 -6.09
N ARG A 236 9.50 25.93 -5.53
CA ARG A 236 10.12 24.79 -6.20
C ARG A 236 10.44 23.68 -5.22
N THR A 237 10.16 22.44 -5.59
CA THR A 237 10.66 21.25 -4.89
C THR A 237 11.53 20.42 -5.79
N ARG A 238 12.66 19.91 -5.26
CA ARG A 238 13.59 19.03 -5.96
C ARG A 238 13.67 17.70 -5.26
N PHE A 239 13.60 16.61 -6.00
CA PHE A 239 13.70 15.27 -5.44
C PHE A 239 15.01 15.04 -4.67
N GLU A 240 16.09 15.68 -5.10
CA GLU A 240 17.38 15.60 -4.41
C GLU A 240 17.33 16.15 -2.97
N ASP A 241 16.44 17.10 -2.70
CA ASP A 241 16.28 17.74 -1.38
C ASP A 241 15.27 17.01 -0.48
N PHE A 242 14.58 15.98 -0.97
CA PHE A 242 13.59 15.25 -0.18
C PHE A 242 14.24 14.54 1.02
N PRO A 243 13.56 14.50 2.19
CA PRO A 243 13.98 13.65 3.30
C PRO A 243 14.16 12.19 2.84
N LEU A 244 15.16 11.51 3.41
CA LEU A 244 15.48 10.12 3.03
C LEU A 244 14.24 9.21 3.08
N MET A 245 13.41 9.36 4.11
CA MET A 245 12.20 8.54 4.25
C MET A 245 11.16 8.84 3.17
N ALA A 246 11.03 10.09 2.72
CA ALA A 246 10.19 10.44 1.57
C ALA A 246 10.71 9.79 0.28
N LYS A 247 12.04 9.81 0.03
CA LYS A 247 12.66 9.11 -1.10
C LYS A 247 12.42 7.60 -1.05
N LEU A 248 12.65 6.99 0.11
CA LEU A 248 12.43 5.54 0.29
C LEU A 248 10.96 5.16 0.12
N THR A 249 10.04 5.99 0.61
CA THR A 249 8.61 5.78 0.40
C THR A 249 8.27 5.83 -1.08
N ARG A 250 8.74 6.85 -1.81
CA ARG A 250 8.54 6.98 -3.26
C ARG A 250 9.08 5.76 -4.00
N TRP A 251 10.35 5.42 -3.81
CA TRP A 251 10.97 4.27 -4.48
C TRP A 251 10.31 2.93 -4.11
N GLY A 252 9.92 2.76 -2.83
CA GLY A 252 9.22 1.56 -2.38
C GLY A 252 7.87 1.38 -3.06
N VAL A 253 7.11 2.47 -3.20
CA VAL A 253 5.83 2.47 -3.91
C VAL A 253 6.03 2.24 -5.40
N ASP A 254 6.96 2.95 -6.06
CA ASP A 254 7.21 2.81 -7.48
C ASP A 254 7.76 1.42 -7.85
N PHE A 255 8.53 0.81 -6.94
CA PHE A 255 8.94 -0.59 -7.06
C PHE A 255 7.74 -1.54 -6.92
N HIS A 256 6.90 -1.34 -5.89
CA HIS A 256 5.69 -2.15 -5.67
C HIS A 256 4.72 -2.08 -6.88
N MET A 257 4.60 -0.90 -7.48
CA MET A 257 3.75 -0.68 -8.66
C MET A 257 4.36 -1.15 -9.98
N GLY A 258 5.60 -1.66 -9.97
CA GLY A 258 6.29 -2.11 -11.18
C GLY A 258 6.74 -0.97 -12.11
N ILE A 259 6.91 0.25 -11.58
CA ILE A 259 7.28 1.44 -12.36
C ILE A 259 8.79 1.65 -12.33
N LEU A 260 9.42 1.52 -11.15
CA LEU A 260 10.78 1.97 -10.87
C LEU A 260 11.82 1.47 -11.88
N PHE A 261 11.79 0.18 -12.23
CA PHE A 261 12.71 -0.44 -13.20
C PHE A 261 11.98 -1.00 -14.44
N GLY A 262 10.80 -0.48 -14.74
CA GLY A 262 10.02 -0.83 -15.93
C GLY A 262 9.72 -2.33 -16.04
N LEU A 263 9.90 -2.90 -17.23
CA LEU A 263 9.55 -4.30 -17.53
C LEU A 263 10.26 -5.32 -16.61
N ALA A 264 11.52 -5.08 -16.25
CA ALA A 264 12.25 -5.98 -15.35
C ALA A 264 11.58 -6.04 -13.97
N ASN A 265 11.14 -4.90 -13.44
CA ASN A 265 10.40 -4.81 -12.19
C ASN A 265 9.05 -5.55 -12.29
N GLN A 266 8.32 -5.39 -13.39
CA GLN A 266 7.03 -6.04 -13.61
C GLN A 266 7.18 -7.57 -13.65
N LEU A 267 8.18 -8.08 -14.36
CA LEU A 267 8.48 -9.51 -14.42
C LEU A 267 8.88 -10.06 -13.04
N LEU A 268 9.65 -9.31 -12.26
CA LEU A 268 9.99 -9.67 -10.89
C LEU A 268 8.74 -9.78 -10.01
N LEU A 269 7.81 -8.82 -10.11
CA LEU A 269 6.55 -8.84 -9.36
C LEU A 269 5.67 -10.03 -9.75
N VAL A 270 5.56 -10.33 -11.04
CA VAL A 270 4.82 -11.53 -11.52
C VAL A 270 5.45 -12.81 -10.96
N ALA A 271 6.76 -12.95 -11.05
CA ALA A 271 7.48 -14.11 -10.51
C ALA A 271 7.30 -14.22 -8.99
N PHE A 272 7.38 -13.10 -8.26
CA PHE A 272 7.12 -13.05 -6.82
C PHE A 272 5.68 -13.49 -6.49
N GLY A 273 4.67 -12.94 -7.17
CA GLY A 273 3.26 -13.26 -6.95
C GLY A 273 2.97 -14.75 -7.20
N LEU A 274 3.48 -15.32 -8.30
CA LEU A 274 3.34 -16.74 -8.60
C LEU A 274 4.04 -17.62 -7.55
N ALA A 275 5.24 -17.26 -7.14
CA ALA A 275 5.99 -17.98 -6.11
C ALA A 275 5.29 -17.90 -4.74
N LEU A 276 4.69 -16.76 -4.39
CA LEU A 276 3.88 -16.60 -3.18
C LEU A 276 2.62 -17.49 -3.22
N CYS A 277 1.92 -17.58 -4.35
CA CYS A 277 0.81 -18.51 -4.52
C CYS A 277 1.24 -19.96 -4.29
N VAL A 278 2.38 -20.38 -4.86
CA VAL A 278 2.95 -21.71 -4.64
C VAL A 278 3.29 -21.94 -3.16
N LEU A 279 3.89 -20.94 -2.51
CA LEU A 279 4.24 -21.00 -1.09
C LEU A 279 2.98 -21.23 -0.22
N ILE A 280 1.89 -20.50 -0.48
CA ILE A 280 0.62 -20.60 0.23
C ILE A 280 -0.03 -21.97 -0.02
N ILE A 281 -0.17 -22.38 -1.27
CA ILE A 281 -0.75 -23.69 -1.64
C ILE A 281 0.00 -24.84 -0.96
N TRP A 282 1.33 -24.80 -0.99
CA TRP A 282 2.13 -25.83 -0.32
C TRP A 282 2.03 -25.79 1.20
N GLY A 283 1.91 -24.61 1.78
CA GLY A 283 1.64 -24.44 3.21
C GLY A 283 0.34 -25.14 3.61
N TYR A 284 -0.75 -24.89 2.88
CA TYR A 284 -2.06 -25.54 3.10
C TYR A 284 -2.00 -27.06 2.88
N ARG A 285 -1.32 -27.52 1.82
CA ARG A 285 -1.17 -28.96 1.56
C ARG A 285 -0.40 -29.67 2.68
N MET A 286 0.67 -29.05 3.20
CA MET A 286 1.41 -29.60 4.34
C MET A 286 0.58 -29.61 5.62
N TRP A 287 -0.20 -28.57 5.86
CA TRP A 287 -1.12 -28.52 6.98
C TRP A 287 -2.19 -29.62 6.88
N TRP A 288 -2.77 -29.83 5.69
CA TRP A 288 -3.73 -30.90 5.43
C TRP A 288 -3.16 -32.29 5.69
N MET A 289 -1.92 -32.55 5.26
CA MET A 289 -1.23 -33.82 5.47
C MET A 289 -0.91 -34.12 6.93
N ARG A 290 -0.87 -33.12 7.80
CA ARG A 290 -0.63 -33.28 9.25
C ARG A 290 -1.91 -33.44 10.05
N ARG A 291 -3.08 -33.35 9.46
CA ARG A 291 -4.34 -33.57 10.18
C ARG A 291 -4.34 -34.98 10.74
N PRO A 292 -4.53 -35.18 12.07
CA PRO A 292 -4.67 -36.50 12.63
C PRO A 292 -5.90 -37.18 12.02
N ALA A 293 -5.76 -38.44 11.66
CA ALA A 293 -6.83 -39.24 11.05
C ALA A 293 -8.01 -39.48 12.00
N GLN A 294 -7.83 -39.26 13.30
CA GLN A 294 -8.85 -39.31 14.34
C GLN A 294 -8.62 -38.19 15.35
N SER A 295 -9.70 -37.65 15.87
CA SER A 295 -9.80 -36.51 16.79
C SER A 295 -9.31 -36.84 18.24
N ALA A 296 -8.25 -37.59 18.38
CA ALA A 296 -7.64 -37.92 19.69
C ALA A 296 -6.75 -36.80 20.24
N VAL A 297 -6.61 -35.69 19.50
CA VAL A 297 -5.95 -34.50 20.05
C VAL A 297 -6.96 -33.81 20.94
N SER A 298 -6.70 -33.80 22.25
CA SER A 298 -7.42 -32.91 23.18
C SER A 298 -7.59 -31.55 22.50
N PRO A 299 -8.82 -31.06 22.34
CA PRO A 299 -9.09 -29.78 21.66
C PRO A 299 -8.48 -28.58 22.37
N VAL A 300 -7.66 -28.79 23.38
CA VAL A 300 -7.31 -27.82 24.43
C VAL A 300 -5.88 -27.26 24.26
N GLN A 301 -5.15 -27.56 23.21
CA GLN A 301 -3.95 -26.75 22.91
C GLN A 301 -4.35 -25.40 22.32
N THR A 302 -4.77 -24.52 23.19
CA THR A 302 -5.24 -23.17 22.88
C THR A 302 -4.17 -22.16 23.25
N LEU A 303 -4.29 -20.92 22.73
CA LEU A 303 -3.46 -19.79 23.17
C LEU A 303 -3.59 -19.56 24.69
N CYS A 304 -4.74 -19.86 25.28
CA CYS A 304 -4.95 -19.74 26.73
C CYS A 304 -3.96 -20.58 27.53
N GLN A 305 -3.63 -21.80 27.09
CA GLN A 305 -2.63 -22.63 27.77
C GLN A 305 -1.22 -22.02 27.62
N SER A 306 -0.86 -21.57 26.41
CA SER A 306 0.40 -20.89 26.20
C SER A 306 0.52 -19.62 27.04
N TRP A 307 -0.57 -18.85 27.15
CA TRP A 307 -0.67 -17.67 28.01
C TRP A 307 -0.45 -18.01 29.49
N LEU A 308 -1.07 -19.06 29.99
CA LEU A 308 -0.91 -19.50 31.38
C LEU A 308 0.52 -20.00 31.69
N ALA A 309 1.22 -20.51 30.68
CA ALA A 309 2.63 -20.93 30.79
C ALA A 309 3.63 -19.76 30.78
N LEU A 310 3.22 -18.56 30.36
CA LEU A 310 4.09 -17.38 30.36
C LEU A 310 4.32 -16.86 31.79
N SER A 311 5.54 -16.37 32.04
CA SER A 311 5.84 -15.57 33.23
C SER A 311 5.02 -14.27 33.26
N VAL A 312 4.90 -13.63 34.43
CA VAL A 312 4.19 -12.35 34.58
C VAL A 312 4.76 -11.29 33.64
N TRP A 313 6.08 -11.19 33.54
CA TRP A 313 6.74 -10.30 32.61
C TRP A 313 6.46 -10.64 31.14
N GLY A 314 6.46 -11.93 30.79
CA GLY A 314 6.09 -12.39 29.44
C GLY A 314 4.66 -12.01 29.06
N ARG A 315 3.70 -12.14 29.99
CA ARG A 315 2.32 -11.67 29.79
C ARG A 315 2.23 -10.17 29.59
N GLY A 316 2.93 -9.38 30.44
CA GLY A 316 2.99 -7.92 30.31
C GLY A 316 3.53 -7.48 28.95
N VAL A 317 4.66 -8.04 28.52
CA VAL A 317 5.27 -7.75 27.21
C VAL A 317 4.34 -8.14 26.07
N THR A 318 3.69 -9.32 26.14
CA THR A 318 2.76 -9.75 25.09
C THR A 318 1.57 -8.80 24.96
N VAL A 319 0.97 -8.38 26.09
CA VAL A 319 -0.14 -7.41 26.07
C VAL A 319 0.35 -6.08 25.50
N LEU A 320 1.47 -5.56 25.97
CA LEU A 320 2.00 -4.30 25.51
C LEU A 320 2.23 -4.31 23.99
N ILE A 321 2.91 -5.33 23.48
CA ILE A 321 3.15 -5.47 22.02
C ILE A 321 1.83 -5.59 21.26
N SER A 322 0.87 -6.40 21.75
CA SER A 322 -0.42 -6.58 21.10
C SER A 322 -1.22 -5.28 21.05
N VAL A 323 -1.20 -4.48 22.11
CA VAL A 323 -1.88 -3.18 22.17
C VAL A 323 -1.19 -2.18 21.21
N LEU A 324 0.13 -2.08 21.24
CA LEU A 324 0.87 -1.18 20.35
C LEU A 324 0.65 -1.53 18.86
N LEU A 325 0.71 -2.82 18.53
CA LEU A 325 0.43 -3.28 17.17
C LEU A 325 -1.04 -3.05 16.79
N GLY A 326 -1.98 -3.27 17.71
CA GLY A 326 -3.40 -3.02 17.46
C GLY A 326 -3.73 -1.55 17.25
N LEU A 327 -3.04 -0.64 17.93
CA LEU A 327 -3.17 0.81 17.71
C LEU A 327 -2.52 1.24 16.39
N ALA A 328 -1.34 0.71 16.07
CA ALA A 328 -0.65 1.01 14.81
C ALA A 328 -1.39 0.42 13.58
N LEU A 329 -1.89 -0.80 13.70
CA LEU A 329 -2.56 -1.59 12.66
C LEU A 329 -3.99 -1.99 13.10
N PRO A 330 -4.99 -1.09 12.98
CA PRO A 330 -6.32 -1.30 13.56
C PRO A 330 -7.01 -2.60 13.12
N VAL A 331 -6.92 -2.96 11.86
CA VAL A 331 -7.51 -4.18 11.31
C VAL A 331 -6.86 -5.44 11.91
N MET A 332 -5.55 -5.41 12.09
CA MET A 332 -4.83 -6.47 12.79
C MET A 332 -5.25 -6.56 14.26
N GLY A 333 -5.37 -5.41 14.95
CA GLY A 333 -5.79 -5.35 16.35
C GLY A 333 -7.17 -5.97 16.57
N VAL A 334 -8.15 -5.58 15.77
CA VAL A 334 -9.51 -6.14 15.82
C VAL A 334 -9.51 -7.64 15.52
N SER A 335 -8.81 -8.07 14.47
CA SER A 335 -8.74 -9.50 14.11
C SER A 335 -8.03 -10.33 15.18
N LEU A 336 -6.98 -9.82 15.82
CA LEU A 336 -6.30 -10.46 16.93
C LEU A 336 -7.23 -10.58 18.16
N ALA A 337 -7.97 -9.52 18.50
CA ALA A 337 -8.92 -9.54 19.60
C ALA A 337 -10.03 -10.57 19.37
N LEU A 338 -10.60 -10.64 18.17
CA LEU A 338 -11.58 -11.64 17.78
C LEU A 338 -11.02 -13.06 17.86
N PHE A 339 -9.79 -13.26 17.38
CA PHE A 339 -9.12 -14.56 17.44
C PHE A 339 -8.90 -15.01 18.89
N VAL A 340 -8.40 -14.13 19.75
CA VAL A 340 -8.20 -14.42 21.18
C VAL A 340 -9.52 -14.71 21.88
N LEU A 341 -10.59 -13.95 21.57
CA LEU A 341 -11.93 -14.20 22.12
C LEU A 341 -12.47 -15.58 21.72
N LEU A 342 -12.37 -15.94 20.45
CA LEU A 342 -12.81 -17.24 19.96
C LEU A 342 -12.00 -18.39 20.58
N ASP A 343 -10.71 -18.23 20.73
CA ASP A 343 -9.85 -19.21 21.37
C ASP A 343 -10.19 -19.38 22.85
N TRP A 344 -10.45 -18.29 23.55
CA TRP A 344 -10.90 -18.32 24.95
C TRP A 344 -12.27 -19.01 25.11
N LEU A 345 -13.24 -18.73 24.24
CA LEU A 345 -14.54 -19.39 24.24
C LEU A 345 -14.42 -20.92 24.04
N ARG A 346 -13.57 -21.31 23.09
CA ARG A 346 -13.27 -22.73 22.83
C ARG A 346 -12.62 -23.40 24.05
N TRP A 347 -11.63 -22.75 24.64
CA TRP A 347 -10.98 -23.23 25.86
C TRP A 347 -11.98 -23.38 27.02
N ARG A 348 -12.83 -22.37 27.22
CA ARG A 348 -13.85 -22.40 28.27
C ARG A 348 -14.90 -23.51 28.05
N ALA A 349 -15.31 -23.76 26.83
CA ALA A 349 -16.22 -24.86 26.50
C ALA A 349 -15.56 -26.22 26.75
N ALA A 350 -14.31 -26.41 26.34
CA ALA A 350 -13.60 -27.67 26.55
C ALA A 350 -13.37 -27.97 28.04
N THR A 351 -13.01 -26.97 28.85
CA THR A 351 -12.82 -27.16 30.30
C THR A 351 -14.12 -27.49 31.05
N ARG A 352 -15.28 -26.99 30.60
CA ARG A 352 -16.60 -27.37 31.19
C ARG A 352 -16.95 -28.81 30.92
N VAL A 353 -16.66 -29.35 29.73
CA VAL A 353 -16.95 -30.75 29.41
C VAL A 353 -16.08 -31.67 30.24
N THR A 354 -14.78 -31.39 30.40
CA THR A 354 -13.89 -32.21 31.23
C THR A 354 -14.28 -32.21 32.72
N LEU A 355 -14.79 -31.10 33.27
CA LEU A 355 -15.28 -31.02 34.64
C LEU A 355 -16.58 -31.80 34.83
N ALA A 356 -17.52 -31.76 33.88
CA ALA A 356 -18.75 -32.52 33.90
C ALA A 356 -18.49 -34.04 33.86
N GLU A 357 -17.56 -34.51 33.05
CA GLU A 357 -17.13 -35.91 32.98
C GLU A 357 -16.41 -36.38 34.24
N SER A 358 -15.69 -35.52 34.94
CA SER A 358 -14.99 -35.84 36.19
C SER A 358 -15.95 -35.90 37.39
N SER A 359 -17.08 -35.18 37.36
CA SER A 359 -18.10 -35.20 38.42
C SER A 359 -19.14 -36.31 38.23
N ALA A 360 -19.15 -36.99 37.09
CA ALA A 360 -20.01 -38.12 36.78
C ALA A 360 -19.37 -39.50 37.05
N LYS A 361 -18.08 -39.51 37.41
CA LYS A 361 -17.34 -40.70 37.87
C LYS A 361 -17.16 -40.69 39.38
#